data_076b054c5ba0176982981a5a5c3b471b
#
_entry.id   076b054c5ba0176982981a5a5c3b471b
#
_cell.length_a   1.000
_cell.length_b   1.000
_cell.length_c   1.000
_cell.angle_alpha   90.00
_cell.angle_beta   90.00
_cell.angle_gamma   90.00
#
_symmetry.space_group_name_H-M   'P 1'
#
loop_
_entity.id
_entity.type
_entity.pdbx_description
1 polymer ?
#
loop_
_entity_poly.entity_id
_entity_poly.type
_entity_poly.pdbx_seq_one_letter_code
_entity_poly.pdbx_strand_id
1 'polypeptide(L)'
;MSMNNKTETLLSLLDEYKALGIAEQIDYNKFYLYSLITHSTAIEGSTVTEIENQLLFDEGITAKSRSLQEQMMNLDLKAAYEQSMKLAKVHADFSVDMLKGLSALVMKNTGGEYNTASGSFDSSKGELRLLGVTAGVGGSSYMNFRKVPAKLEEFCQYINSQRKELLNTDDVISKYRLSFEAHYQLVTIHPWVDGNGRMSRLVMNHLQYEFGLIPSKVVKDDKAEYIQSLID
;
A
#
# COMPACT_ATOMS: atom_id res chain seq x y z
N MET A 1 -0.18 -25.44 12.08
CA MET A 1 0.36 -24.63 13.19
C MET A 1 -0.78 -23.82 13.77
N SER A 2 -0.98 -23.84 15.09
CA SER A 2 -2.02 -22.99 15.72
C SER A 2 -1.63 -21.51 15.63
N MET A 3 -2.62 -20.62 15.67
CA MET A 3 -2.39 -19.16 15.59
C MET A 3 -1.45 -18.65 16.70
N ASN A 4 -1.56 -19.21 17.91
CA ASN A 4 -0.64 -18.89 19.02
C ASN A 4 0.82 -19.21 18.70
N ASN A 5 1.09 -20.34 18.07
CA ASN A 5 2.46 -20.73 17.73
C ASN A 5 3.10 -19.79 16.67
N LYS A 6 2.31 -19.31 15.71
CA LYS A 6 2.78 -18.33 14.71
C LYS A 6 3.09 -16.97 15.34
N THR A 7 2.28 -16.54 16.31
CA THR A 7 2.49 -15.29 17.05
C THR A 7 3.76 -15.33 17.89
N GLU A 8 3.98 -16.39 18.64
CA GLU A 8 5.20 -16.59 19.43
C GLU A 8 6.44 -16.62 18.53
N THR A 9 6.36 -17.30 17.39
CA THR A 9 7.45 -17.33 16.41
C THR A 9 7.77 -15.93 15.86
N LEU A 10 6.76 -15.12 15.52
CA LEU A 10 6.97 -13.76 15.04
C LEU A 10 7.66 -12.88 16.08
N LEU A 11 7.20 -12.91 17.34
CA LEU A 11 7.81 -12.12 18.42
C LEU A 11 9.26 -12.51 18.66
N SER A 12 9.56 -13.82 18.68
CA SER A 12 10.93 -14.33 18.82
C SER A 12 11.84 -13.85 17.67
N LEU A 13 11.36 -13.90 16.43
CA LEU A 13 12.12 -13.42 15.26
C LEU A 13 12.35 -11.91 15.30
N LEU A 14 11.38 -11.12 15.76
CA LEU A 14 11.53 -9.68 15.93
C LEU A 14 12.59 -9.33 17.00
N ASP A 15 12.62 -10.08 18.09
CA ASP A 15 13.61 -9.87 19.15
C ASP A 15 15.01 -10.27 18.69
N GLU A 16 15.15 -11.39 17.98
CA GLU A 16 16.41 -11.82 17.37
C GLU A 16 16.91 -10.78 16.36
N TYR A 17 16.03 -10.29 15.48
CA TYR A 17 16.36 -9.25 14.51
C TYR A 17 16.86 -7.96 15.17
N LYS A 18 16.21 -7.50 16.24
CA LYS A 18 16.67 -6.35 17.02
C LYS A 18 18.04 -6.59 17.65
N ALA A 19 18.26 -7.79 18.18
CA ALA A 19 19.54 -8.16 18.81
C ALA A 19 20.71 -8.20 17.81
N LEU A 20 20.45 -8.43 16.53
CA LEU A 20 21.48 -8.40 15.48
C LEU A 20 21.98 -6.98 15.14
N GLY A 21 21.27 -5.92 15.54
CA GLY A 21 21.64 -4.51 15.28
C GLY A 21 21.74 -4.16 13.80
N ILE A 22 21.06 -4.89 12.91
CA ILE A 22 21.13 -4.70 11.45
C ILE A 22 20.61 -3.32 11.06
N ALA A 23 19.55 -2.85 11.72
CA ALA A 23 18.93 -1.55 11.44
C ALA A 23 19.88 -0.36 11.69
N GLU A 24 20.93 -0.55 12.48
CA GLU A 24 21.94 0.48 12.79
C GLU A 24 23.09 0.50 11.78
N GLN A 25 23.22 -0.55 10.96
CA GLN A 25 24.38 -0.76 10.09
C GLN A 25 24.17 -0.30 8.65
N ILE A 26 22.91 -0.16 8.22
CA ILE A 26 22.54 0.24 6.84
C ILE A 26 21.48 1.33 6.90
N ASP A 27 21.37 2.13 5.82
CA ASP A 27 20.20 3.00 5.62
C ASP A 27 18.96 2.13 5.34
N TYR A 28 18.45 1.58 6.43
CA TYR A 28 17.40 0.59 6.42
C TYR A 28 16.11 1.12 5.84
N ASN A 29 15.81 2.39 6.12
CA ASN A 29 14.60 3.04 5.59
C ASN A 29 14.65 3.12 4.06
N LYS A 30 15.80 3.50 3.50
CA LYS A 30 16.00 3.57 2.06
C LYS A 30 15.94 2.18 1.41
N PHE A 31 16.64 1.21 1.97
CA PHE A 31 16.67 -0.17 1.49
C PHE A 31 15.27 -0.79 1.47
N TYR A 32 14.55 -0.69 2.60
CA TYR A 32 13.17 -1.21 2.67
C TYR A 32 12.24 -0.50 1.72
N LEU A 33 12.31 0.83 1.65
CA LEU A 33 11.46 1.61 0.76
C LEU A 33 11.59 1.15 -0.70
N TYR A 34 12.81 0.95 -1.18
CA TYR A 34 13.03 0.52 -2.56
C TYR A 34 12.52 -0.89 -2.81
N SER A 35 12.71 -1.79 -1.86
CA SER A 35 12.19 -3.15 -1.93
C SER A 35 10.65 -3.17 -1.88
N LEU A 36 10.01 -2.41 -1.00
CA LEU A 36 8.55 -2.29 -0.93
C LEU A 36 7.96 -1.80 -2.24
N ILE A 37 8.53 -0.75 -2.83
CA ILE A 37 8.07 -0.19 -4.11
C ILE A 37 8.22 -1.23 -5.21
N THR A 38 9.39 -1.84 -5.34
CA THR A 38 9.68 -2.80 -6.41
C THR A 38 8.72 -3.98 -6.36
N HIS A 39 8.52 -4.59 -5.20
CA HIS A 39 7.61 -5.72 -5.06
C HIS A 39 6.16 -5.32 -5.23
N SER A 40 5.76 -4.15 -4.71
CA SER A 40 4.38 -3.67 -4.86
C SER A 40 4.02 -3.39 -6.32
N THR A 41 4.92 -2.81 -7.11
CA THR A 41 4.69 -2.59 -8.55
C THR A 41 4.80 -3.89 -9.34
N ALA A 42 5.65 -4.83 -8.91
CA ALA A 42 5.78 -6.14 -9.56
C ALA A 42 4.51 -7.00 -9.42
N ILE A 43 3.75 -6.88 -8.34
CA ILE A 43 2.40 -7.46 -8.19
C ILE A 43 1.47 -6.95 -9.31
N GLU A 44 1.59 -5.69 -9.70
CA GLU A 44 0.80 -5.05 -10.77
C GLU A 44 1.38 -5.28 -12.18
N GLY A 45 2.46 -6.05 -12.29
CA GLY A 45 3.04 -6.44 -13.58
C GLY A 45 4.32 -5.71 -13.99
N SER A 46 4.85 -4.80 -13.16
CA SER A 46 6.15 -4.20 -13.42
C SER A 46 7.26 -5.26 -13.41
N THR A 47 8.18 -5.13 -14.34
CA THR A 47 9.35 -6.01 -14.46
C THR A 47 10.65 -5.33 -14.04
N VAL A 48 10.57 -4.07 -13.55
CA VAL A 48 11.71 -3.31 -13.02
C VAL A 48 12.25 -4.01 -11.78
N THR A 49 13.56 -4.23 -11.74
CA THR A 49 14.24 -4.89 -10.63
C THR A 49 14.61 -3.90 -9.52
N GLU A 50 14.97 -4.41 -8.33
CA GLU A 50 15.42 -3.55 -7.22
C GLU A 50 16.66 -2.73 -7.59
N ILE A 51 17.61 -3.31 -8.33
CA ILE A 51 18.83 -2.60 -8.80
C ILE A 51 18.45 -1.50 -9.80
N GLU A 52 17.56 -1.79 -10.76
CA GLU A 52 17.09 -0.80 -11.73
C GLU A 52 16.34 0.34 -11.04
N ASN A 53 15.52 0.04 -10.02
CA ASN A 53 14.85 1.05 -9.21
C ASN A 53 15.84 1.88 -8.37
N GLN A 54 16.88 1.27 -7.82
CA GLN A 54 17.91 2.00 -7.10
C GLN A 54 18.59 3.02 -8.02
N LEU A 55 19.01 2.62 -9.22
CA LEU A 55 19.61 3.51 -10.21
C LEU A 55 18.65 4.61 -10.65
N LEU A 56 17.38 4.27 -10.87
CA LEU A 56 16.34 5.23 -11.25
C LEU A 56 16.09 6.27 -10.14
N PHE A 57 16.05 5.84 -8.89
CA PHE A 57 15.69 6.69 -7.76
C PHE A 57 16.86 7.56 -7.27
N ASP A 58 18.08 7.04 -7.32
CA ASP A 58 19.27 7.71 -6.80
C ASP A 58 19.98 8.56 -7.87
N GLU A 59 20.02 8.08 -9.11
CA GLU A 59 20.84 8.66 -10.17
C GLU A 59 20.01 9.15 -11.37
N GLY A 60 18.70 8.87 -11.40
CA GLY A 60 17.84 9.19 -12.54
C GLY A 60 18.12 8.35 -13.79
N ILE A 61 18.84 7.23 -13.63
CA ILE A 61 19.18 6.33 -14.74
C ILE A 61 18.00 5.43 -15.04
N THR A 62 17.47 5.53 -16.26
CA THR A 62 16.33 4.72 -16.73
C THR A 62 16.79 3.34 -17.22
N ALA A 63 16.02 2.31 -16.91
CA ALA A 63 16.25 0.96 -17.39
C ALA A 63 15.86 0.83 -18.86
N LYS A 64 16.83 0.58 -19.74
CA LYS A 64 16.64 0.56 -21.22
C LYS A 64 15.65 -0.48 -21.72
N SER A 65 15.48 -1.60 -20.99
CA SER A 65 14.61 -2.71 -21.38
C SER A 65 13.21 -2.66 -20.75
N ARG A 66 12.90 -1.57 -20.03
CA ARG A 66 11.59 -1.40 -19.34
C ARG A 66 10.78 -0.31 -20.00
N SER A 67 9.46 -0.49 -20.03
CA SER A 67 8.57 0.54 -20.55
C SER A 67 8.62 1.82 -19.71
N LEU A 68 8.33 2.96 -20.32
CA LEU A 68 8.21 4.22 -19.60
C LEU A 68 7.11 4.13 -18.53
N GLN A 69 6.00 3.45 -18.83
CA GLN A 69 4.90 3.26 -17.90
C GLN A 69 5.34 2.51 -16.63
N GLU A 70 6.14 1.44 -16.75
CA GLU A 70 6.66 0.73 -15.58
C GLU A 70 7.57 1.62 -14.73
N GLN A 71 8.44 2.40 -15.37
CA GLN A 71 9.34 3.30 -14.67
C GLN A 71 8.58 4.42 -13.96
N MET A 72 7.57 5.01 -14.63
CA MET A 72 6.71 6.02 -14.02
C MET A 72 5.90 5.45 -12.86
N MET A 73 5.37 4.23 -12.96
CA MET A 73 4.66 3.56 -11.87
C MET A 73 5.53 3.45 -10.60
N ASN A 74 6.81 3.15 -10.76
CA ASN A 74 7.74 3.05 -9.63
C ASN A 74 8.06 4.44 -9.04
N LEU A 75 8.27 5.46 -9.87
CA LEU A 75 8.51 6.85 -9.42
C LEU A 75 7.29 7.44 -8.72
N ASP A 76 6.10 7.21 -9.25
CA ASP A 76 4.83 7.64 -8.66
C ASP A 76 4.63 7.00 -7.28
N LEU A 77 4.85 5.69 -7.18
CA LEU A 77 4.70 4.99 -5.92
C LEU A 77 5.76 5.44 -4.89
N LYS A 78 7.00 5.73 -5.32
CA LYS A 78 8.03 6.31 -4.46
C LYS A 78 7.56 7.63 -3.85
N ALA A 79 7.08 8.55 -4.67
CA ALA A 79 6.57 9.84 -4.20
C ALA A 79 5.38 9.67 -3.21
N ALA A 80 4.51 8.70 -3.47
CA ALA A 80 3.39 8.38 -2.59
C ALA A 80 3.86 7.83 -1.23
N TYR A 81 4.86 6.93 -1.21
CA TYR A 81 5.45 6.43 0.04
C TYR A 81 6.14 7.53 0.84
N GLU A 82 6.94 8.38 0.19
CA GLU A 82 7.61 9.51 0.86
C GLU A 82 6.60 10.47 1.51
N GLN A 83 5.50 10.77 0.83
CA GLN A 83 4.43 11.59 1.40
C GLN A 83 3.70 10.86 2.53
N SER A 84 3.40 9.59 2.36
CA SER A 84 2.77 8.74 3.36
C SER A 84 3.60 8.67 4.66
N MET A 85 4.92 8.48 4.56
CA MET A 85 5.82 8.45 5.71
C MET A 85 5.89 9.80 6.45
N LYS A 86 5.82 10.93 5.73
CA LYS A 86 5.73 12.26 6.36
C LYS A 86 4.44 12.41 7.17
N LEU A 87 3.32 11.96 6.62
CA LEU A 87 2.02 11.99 7.32
C LEU A 87 2.00 11.05 8.53
N ALA A 88 2.55 9.84 8.40
CA ALA A 88 2.68 8.89 9.49
C ALA A 88 3.54 9.43 10.65
N LYS A 89 4.65 10.10 10.33
CA LYS A 89 5.56 10.70 11.33
C LYS A 89 4.89 11.76 12.21
N VAL A 90 3.90 12.47 11.66
CA VAL A 90 3.14 13.49 12.41
C VAL A 90 1.80 12.97 12.93
N HIS A 91 1.57 11.67 12.83
CA HIS A 91 0.33 11.01 13.24
C HIS A 91 -0.92 11.66 12.65
N ALA A 92 -0.86 12.03 11.36
CA ALA A 92 -1.99 12.66 10.68
C ALA A 92 -3.21 11.72 10.64
N ASP A 93 -4.39 12.26 10.95
CA ASP A 93 -5.63 11.48 10.87
C ASP A 93 -5.95 11.09 9.41
N PHE A 94 -6.37 9.86 9.21
CA PHE A 94 -6.87 9.41 7.92
C PHE A 94 -8.14 10.17 7.56
N SER A 95 -8.20 10.66 6.34
CA SER A 95 -9.39 11.27 5.75
C SER A 95 -9.53 10.83 4.29
N VAL A 96 -10.72 10.99 3.74
CA VAL A 96 -10.96 10.71 2.32
C VAL A 96 -10.03 11.56 1.44
N ASP A 97 -9.81 12.83 1.79
CA ASP A 97 -8.92 13.73 1.04
C ASP A 97 -7.46 13.31 1.13
N MET A 98 -7.00 12.85 2.31
CA MET A 98 -5.66 12.26 2.44
C MET A 98 -5.48 11.05 1.52
N LEU A 99 -6.43 10.13 1.50
CA LEU A 99 -6.38 8.94 0.65
C LEU A 99 -6.45 9.29 -0.83
N LYS A 100 -7.28 10.25 -1.22
CA LYS A 100 -7.32 10.79 -2.60
C LYS A 100 -6.00 11.44 -2.99
N GLY A 101 -5.40 12.22 -2.10
CA GLY A 101 -4.10 12.86 -2.32
C GLY A 101 -2.97 11.84 -2.52
N LEU A 102 -2.94 10.78 -1.72
CA LEU A 102 -1.99 9.68 -1.89
C LEU A 102 -2.24 8.90 -3.19
N SER A 103 -3.51 8.63 -3.53
CA SER A 103 -3.86 7.98 -4.80
C SER A 103 -3.48 8.83 -6.01
N ALA A 104 -3.63 10.16 -5.93
CA ALA A 104 -3.17 11.07 -6.98
C ALA A 104 -1.65 10.94 -7.21
N LEU A 105 -0.86 10.74 -6.16
CA LEU A 105 0.57 10.48 -6.31
C LEU A 105 0.84 9.11 -6.94
N VAL A 106 0.14 8.05 -6.50
CA VAL A 106 0.28 6.68 -7.03
C VAL A 106 -0.04 6.59 -8.52
N MET A 107 -0.97 7.43 -9.00
CA MET A 107 -1.48 7.41 -10.37
C MET A 107 -1.04 8.60 -11.22
N LYS A 108 -0.14 9.43 -10.74
CA LYS A 108 0.22 10.74 -11.32
C LYS A 108 0.55 10.68 -12.80
N ASN A 109 1.38 9.73 -13.22
CA ASN A 109 1.84 9.59 -14.60
C ASN A 109 1.24 8.35 -15.31
N THR A 110 0.49 7.52 -14.58
CA THR A 110 -0.10 6.29 -15.11
C THR A 110 -1.63 6.32 -15.12
N GLY A 111 -2.25 7.31 -14.49
CA GLY A 111 -3.68 7.55 -14.52
C GLY A 111 -4.14 8.39 -15.71
N GLY A 112 -5.43 8.70 -15.75
CA GLY A 112 -6.05 9.51 -16.79
C GLY A 112 -7.51 9.79 -16.53
N GLU A 113 -8.13 10.50 -17.48
CA GLU A 113 -9.53 10.92 -17.44
C GLU A 113 -10.46 9.83 -17.99
N TYR A 114 -11.56 9.61 -17.31
CA TYR A 114 -12.62 8.67 -17.65
C TYR A 114 -13.96 9.38 -17.79
N ASN A 115 -14.64 9.12 -18.92
CA ASN A 115 -15.99 9.63 -19.18
C ASN A 115 -16.98 8.47 -19.07
N THR A 116 -17.95 8.58 -18.17
CA THR A 116 -18.96 7.54 -17.90
C THR A 116 -20.37 8.11 -17.95
N ALA A 117 -21.38 7.24 -17.98
CA ALA A 117 -22.78 7.66 -17.87
C ALA A 117 -23.11 8.36 -16.53
N SER A 118 -22.25 8.19 -15.50
CA SER A 118 -22.43 8.78 -14.16
C SER A 118 -21.60 10.06 -13.95
N GLY A 119 -20.87 10.51 -14.97
CA GLY A 119 -20.00 11.69 -14.94
C GLY A 119 -18.56 11.37 -15.33
N SER A 120 -17.72 12.39 -15.32
CA SER A 120 -16.28 12.27 -15.58
C SER A 120 -15.49 12.27 -14.28
N PHE A 121 -14.37 11.57 -14.27
CA PHE A 121 -13.41 11.57 -13.17
C PHE A 121 -12.00 11.32 -13.70
N ASP A 122 -10.99 11.79 -12.97
CA ASP A 122 -9.59 11.69 -13.35
C ASP A 122 -8.81 10.89 -12.28
N SER A 123 -8.38 9.69 -12.63
CA SER A 123 -7.62 8.83 -11.72
C SER A 123 -6.25 9.39 -11.38
N SER A 124 -5.63 10.21 -12.25
CA SER A 124 -4.37 10.89 -11.96
C SER A 124 -4.49 11.97 -10.88
N LYS A 125 -5.72 12.40 -10.58
CA LYS A 125 -6.05 13.33 -9.50
C LYS A 125 -6.56 12.62 -8.23
N GLY A 126 -6.54 11.29 -8.21
CA GLY A 126 -7.03 10.49 -7.10
C GLY A 126 -8.54 10.50 -6.93
N GLU A 127 -9.29 10.89 -7.97
CA GLU A 127 -10.73 10.92 -7.92
C GLU A 127 -11.32 9.50 -7.85
N LEU A 128 -12.40 9.37 -7.10
CA LEU A 128 -13.09 8.09 -6.92
C LEU A 128 -13.78 7.67 -8.21
N ARG A 129 -13.78 6.38 -8.49
CA ARG A 129 -14.45 5.83 -9.69
C ARG A 129 -15.96 6.10 -9.70
N LEU A 130 -16.48 6.39 -10.87
CA LEU A 130 -17.91 6.54 -11.15
C LEU A 130 -18.45 5.40 -12.04
N LEU A 131 -17.82 4.23 -11.96
CA LEU A 131 -18.22 3.02 -12.70
C LEU A 131 -18.00 1.74 -11.86
N GLY A 132 -18.69 0.66 -12.24
CA GLY A 132 -18.46 -0.66 -11.69
C GLY A 132 -17.14 -1.23 -12.19
N VAL A 133 -16.43 -1.96 -11.33
CA VAL A 133 -15.20 -2.69 -11.66
C VAL A 133 -15.27 -4.12 -11.15
N THR A 134 -14.54 -5.03 -11.79
CA THR A 134 -14.50 -6.46 -11.45
C THR A 134 -13.08 -6.91 -11.14
N ALA A 135 -12.97 -7.98 -10.37
CA ALA A 135 -11.69 -8.63 -10.10
C ALA A 135 -11.24 -9.44 -11.33
N GLY A 136 -10.52 -8.79 -12.25
CA GLY A 136 -10.10 -9.40 -13.50
C GLY A 136 -11.24 -9.67 -14.47
N VAL A 137 -10.96 -10.41 -15.54
CA VAL A 137 -11.94 -10.76 -16.56
C VAL A 137 -12.85 -11.89 -16.06
N GLY A 138 -14.15 -11.59 -15.91
CA GLY A 138 -15.14 -12.57 -15.44
C GLY A 138 -15.14 -12.83 -13.92
N GLY A 139 -14.39 -12.06 -13.15
CA GLY A 139 -14.38 -12.15 -11.69
C GLY A 139 -15.56 -11.46 -11.00
N SER A 140 -15.63 -11.58 -9.68
CA SER A 140 -16.66 -10.95 -8.86
C SER A 140 -16.60 -9.42 -8.96
N SER A 141 -17.78 -8.78 -8.94
CA SER A 141 -17.88 -7.32 -8.91
C SER A 141 -17.48 -6.78 -7.56
N TYR A 142 -16.65 -5.74 -7.56
CA TYR A 142 -16.39 -4.95 -6.35
C TYR A 142 -17.61 -4.14 -5.95
N MET A 143 -17.52 -3.51 -4.78
CA MET A 143 -18.57 -2.65 -4.23
C MET A 143 -19.12 -1.67 -5.28
N ASN A 144 -20.43 -1.46 -5.27
CA ASN A 144 -21.06 -0.45 -6.11
C ASN A 144 -20.43 0.93 -5.85
N PHE A 145 -19.99 1.62 -6.89
CA PHE A 145 -19.27 2.89 -6.78
C PHE A 145 -20.04 3.97 -5.99
N ARG A 146 -21.39 3.95 -6.03
CA ARG A 146 -22.22 4.90 -5.26
C ARG A 146 -22.09 4.74 -3.75
N LYS A 147 -21.68 3.56 -3.27
CA LYS A 147 -21.46 3.29 -1.85
C LYS A 147 -20.04 3.62 -1.40
N VAL A 148 -19.10 3.76 -2.36
CA VAL A 148 -17.68 3.96 -2.06
C VAL A 148 -17.40 5.18 -1.19
N PRO A 149 -17.95 6.40 -1.45
CA PRO A 149 -17.65 7.56 -0.61
C PRO A 149 -17.98 7.35 0.87
N ALA A 150 -19.20 6.85 1.16
CA ALA A 150 -19.62 6.59 2.53
C ALA A 150 -18.78 5.50 3.21
N LYS A 151 -18.45 4.43 2.48
CA LYS A 151 -17.62 3.34 3.01
C LYS A 151 -16.16 3.76 3.24
N LEU A 152 -15.64 4.66 2.43
CA LEU A 152 -14.30 5.21 2.63
C LEU A 152 -14.24 6.14 3.84
N GLU A 153 -15.31 6.89 4.11
CA GLU A 153 -15.46 7.69 5.34
C GLU A 153 -15.52 6.80 6.59
N GLU A 154 -16.37 5.75 6.58
CA GLU A 154 -16.45 4.75 7.65
C GLU A 154 -15.07 4.10 7.91
N PHE A 155 -14.35 3.75 6.85
CA PHE A 155 -12.98 3.22 6.93
C PHE A 155 -12.04 4.18 7.65
N CYS A 156 -12.01 5.45 7.25
CA CYS A 156 -11.15 6.46 7.89
C CYS A 156 -11.46 6.63 9.37
N GLN A 157 -12.75 6.69 9.74
CA GLN A 157 -13.17 6.81 11.13
C GLN A 157 -12.76 5.60 11.95
N TYR A 158 -12.98 4.39 11.43
CA TYR A 158 -12.59 3.14 12.07
C TYR A 158 -11.08 3.07 12.31
N ILE A 159 -10.27 3.29 11.27
CA ILE A 159 -8.80 3.23 11.38
C ILE A 159 -8.30 4.27 12.37
N ASN A 160 -8.81 5.50 12.34
CA ASN A 160 -8.41 6.54 13.28
C ASN A 160 -8.73 6.17 14.74
N SER A 161 -9.89 5.59 15.00
CA SER A 161 -10.26 5.13 16.33
C SER A 161 -9.31 4.06 16.85
N GLN A 162 -9.13 2.97 16.10
CA GLN A 162 -8.28 1.84 16.50
C GLN A 162 -6.80 2.25 16.62
N ARG A 163 -6.32 3.07 15.70
CA ARG A 163 -4.96 3.56 15.69
C ARG A 163 -4.61 4.37 16.96
N LYS A 164 -5.50 5.29 17.37
CA LYS A 164 -5.29 6.13 18.56
C LYS A 164 -5.16 5.30 19.85
N GLU A 165 -5.92 4.21 19.95
CA GLU A 165 -5.80 3.28 21.06
C GLU A 165 -4.44 2.56 21.05
N LEU A 166 -4.02 2.06 19.88
CA LEU A 166 -2.80 1.27 19.73
C LEU A 166 -1.50 2.09 19.83
N LEU A 167 -1.52 3.38 19.51
CA LEU A 167 -0.34 4.24 19.63
C LEU A 167 0.23 4.28 21.08
N ASN A 168 -0.62 4.08 22.07
CA ASN A 168 -0.25 4.12 23.48
C ASN A 168 0.00 2.73 24.09
N THR A 169 0.12 1.69 23.28
CA THR A 169 0.36 0.32 23.73
C THR A 169 1.65 -0.25 23.13
N ASP A 170 2.18 -1.31 23.75
CA ASP A 170 3.29 -2.09 23.22
C ASP A 170 2.81 -3.37 22.49
N ASP A 171 1.50 -3.47 22.20
CA ASP A 171 0.92 -4.64 21.55
C ASP A 171 1.25 -4.68 20.04
N VAL A 172 2.42 -5.21 19.73
CA VAL A 172 2.96 -5.40 18.38
C VAL A 172 2.00 -6.20 17.49
N ILE A 173 1.35 -7.22 18.04
CA ILE A 173 0.46 -8.10 17.27
C ILE A 173 -0.81 -7.37 16.84
N SER A 174 -1.43 -6.62 17.73
CA SER A 174 -2.62 -5.83 17.39
C SER A 174 -2.29 -4.69 16.41
N LYS A 175 -1.10 -4.09 16.51
CA LYS A 175 -0.61 -3.11 15.52
C LYS A 175 -0.47 -3.71 14.11
N TYR A 176 0.17 -4.89 13.97
CA TYR A 176 0.22 -5.60 12.69
C TYR A 176 -1.17 -5.97 12.20
N ARG A 177 -2.03 -6.50 13.07
CA ARG A 177 -3.41 -6.88 12.72
C ARG A 177 -4.18 -5.70 12.14
N LEU A 178 -4.14 -4.53 12.79
CA LEU A 178 -4.80 -3.32 12.27
C LEU A 178 -4.27 -2.94 10.89
N SER A 179 -2.95 -3.04 10.66
CA SER A 179 -2.36 -2.70 9.35
C SER A 179 -2.83 -3.64 8.24
N PHE A 180 -2.93 -4.95 8.52
CA PHE A 180 -3.46 -5.94 7.57
C PHE A 180 -4.96 -5.78 7.35
N GLU A 181 -5.70 -5.46 8.39
CA GLU A 181 -7.13 -5.17 8.29
C GLU A 181 -7.41 -3.93 7.43
N ALA A 182 -6.64 -2.86 7.63
CA ALA A 182 -6.73 -1.66 6.80
C ALA A 182 -6.46 -1.97 5.33
N HIS A 183 -5.45 -2.80 5.04
CA HIS A 183 -5.17 -3.30 3.70
C HIS A 183 -6.38 -4.03 3.10
N TYR A 184 -6.91 -5.03 3.82
CA TYR A 184 -8.03 -5.84 3.35
C TYR A 184 -9.30 -5.01 3.11
N GLN A 185 -9.65 -4.14 4.06
CA GLN A 185 -10.83 -3.27 3.93
C GLN A 185 -10.71 -2.35 2.71
N LEU A 186 -9.54 -1.73 2.48
CA LEU A 186 -9.36 -0.82 1.35
C LEU A 186 -9.38 -1.55 0.01
N VAL A 187 -8.80 -2.75 -0.09
CA VAL A 187 -8.93 -3.61 -1.28
C VAL A 187 -10.39 -3.96 -1.54
N THR A 188 -11.16 -4.28 -0.51
CA THR A 188 -12.58 -4.64 -0.63
C THR A 188 -13.45 -3.47 -1.06
N ILE A 189 -13.23 -2.27 -0.52
CA ILE A 189 -13.92 -1.04 -0.94
C ILE A 189 -13.61 -0.72 -2.40
N HIS A 190 -12.35 -0.91 -2.80
CA HIS A 190 -11.84 -0.68 -4.16
C HIS A 190 -12.22 0.70 -4.70
N PRO A 191 -11.73 1.80 -4.08
CA PRO A 191 -12.27 3.15 -4.32
C PRO A 191 -11.99 3.70 -5.71
N TRP A 192 -10.90 3.29 -6.35
CA TRP A 192 -10.42 3.84 -7.62
C TRP A 192 -10.62 2.87 -8.77
N VAL A 193 -10.45 3.37 -9.99
CA VAL A 193 -10.52 2.54 -11.21
C VAL A 193 -9.28 1.67 -11.36
N ASP A 194 -8.12 2.17 -10.88
CA ASP A 194 -6.84 1.47 -10.83
C ASP A 194 -6.01 1.94 -9.62
N GLY A 195 -4.89 1.27 -9.34
CA GLY A 195 -4.00 1.60 -8.23
C GLY A 195 -4.44 1.10 -6.84
N ASN A 196 -5.58 0.42 -6.73
CA ASN A 196 -6.13 -0.03 -5.44
C ASN A 196 -5.18 -0.96 -4.68
N GLY A 197 -4.54 -1.92 -5.35
CA GLY A 197 -3.56 -2.81 -4.72
C GLY A 197 -2.35 -2.04 -4.17
N ARG A 198 -1.78 -1.13 -4.96
CA ARG A 198 -0.66 -0.26 -4.53
C ARG A 198 -1.04 0.61 -3.35
N MET A 199 -2.23 1.25 -3.41
CA MET A 199 -2.75 2.06 -2.31
C MET A 199 -2.99 1.27 -1.03
N SER A 200 -3.55 0.08 -1.13
CA SER A 200 -3.84 -0.74 0.05
C SER A 200 -2.55 -1.21 0.73
N ARG A 201 -1.54 -1.63 -0.03
CA ARG A 201 -0.21 -1.96 0.52
C ARG A 201 0.50 -0.74 1.10
N LEU A 202 0.35 0.44 0.47
CA LEU A 202 0.89 1.69 1.01
C LEU A 202 0.25 2.07 2.34
N VAL A 203 -1.08 1.96 2.48
CA VAL A 203 -1.79 2.23 3.75
C VAL A 203 -1.40 1.24 4.84
N MET A 204 -1.24 -0.04 4.51
CA MET A 204 -0.69 -1.04 5.42
C MET A 204 0.68 -0.63 5.96
N ASN A 205 1.59 -0.29 5.07
CA ASN A 205 2.94 0.12 5.45
C ASN A 205 2.98 1.48 6.16
N HIS A 206 2.06 2.41 5.84
CA HIS A 206 1.88 3.66 6.58
C HIS A 206 1.65 3.40 8.07
N LEU A 207 0.69 2.54 8.39
CA LEU A 207 0.39 2.18 9.78
C LEU A 207 1.57 1.46 10.44
N GLN A 208 2.23 0.55 9.74
CA GLN A 208 3.42 -0.13 10.25
C GLN A 208 4.55 0.84 10.55
N TYR A 209 4.80 1.80 9.66
CA TYR A 209 5.80 2.84 9.87
C TYR A 209 5.43 3.75 11.06
N GLU A 210 4.17 4.18 11.16
CA GLU A 210 3.68 4.99 12.27
C GLU A 210 3.84 4.31 13.63
N PHE A 211 3.62 2.99 13.67
CA PHE A 211 3.78 2.18 14.87
C PHE A 211 5.24 1.77 15.17
N GLY A 212 6.19 2.17 14.34
CA GLY A 212 7.61 1.77 14.49
C GLY A 212 7.84 0.27 14.24
N LEU A 213 6.99 -0.37 13.44
CA LEU A 213 7.10 -1.78 13.06
C LEU A 213 8.00 -1.96 11.83
N ILE A 214 8.53 -3.17 11.68
CA ILE A 214 9.17 -3.58 10.42
C ILE A 214 8.07 -3.67 9.35
N PRO A 215 8.21 -2.98 8.20
CA PRO A 215 7.17 -2.99 7.18
C PRO A 215 7.05 -4.38 6.51
N SER A 216 5.81 -4.84 6.35
CA SER A 216 5.50 -6.09 5.66
C SER A 216 5.59 -5.89 4.15
N LYS A 217 6.27 -6.80 3.48
CA LYS A 217 6.43 -6.84 2.03
C LYS A 217 5.65 -8.03 1.46
N VAL A 218 4.82 -7.76 0.45
CA VAL A 218 4.23 -8.83 -0.37
C VAL A 218 5.20 -9.12 -1.52
N VAL A 219 5.79 -10.29 -1.50
CA VAL A 219 6.79 -10.70 -2.50
C VAL A 219 6.08 -11.09 -3.81
N LYS A 220 6.66 -10.74 -4.95
CA LYS A 220 6.09 -11.04 -6.27
C LYS A 220 5.81 -12.52 -6.48
N ASP A 221 6.70 -13.38 -6.01
CA ASP A 221 6.60 -14.83 -6.20
C ASP A 221 5.40 -15.42 -5.45
N ASP A 222 4.95 -14.78 -4.37
CA ASP A 222 3.79 -15.16 -3.56
C ASP A 222 2.48 -14.54 -4.07
N LYS A 223 2.49 -13.88 -5.25
CA LYS A 223 1.31 -13.16 -5.78
C LYS A 223 0.05 -14.02 -5.83
N ALA A 224 0.15 -15.27 -6.23
CA ALA A 224 -1.01 -16.16 -6.34
C ALA A 224 -1.63 -16.45 -4.97
N GLU A 225 -0.82 -16.78 -3.98
CA GLU A 225 -1.25 -17.02 -2.60
C GLU A 225 -1.80 -15.75 -1.94
N TYR A 226 -1.14 -14.63 -2.17
CA TYR A 226 -1.61 -13.31 -1.72
C TYR A 226 -3.00 -12.98 -2.27
N ILE A 227 -3.24 -13.14 -3.59
CA ILE A 227 -4.56 -12.88 -4.17
C ILE A 227 -5.59 -13.83 -3.62
N GLN A 228 -5.26 -15.13 -3.46
CA GLN A 228 -6.18 -16.11 -2.90
C GLN A 228 -6.58 -15.73 -1.46
N SER A 229 -5.64 -15.28 -0.64
CA SER A 229 -5.91 -14.85 0.74
C SER A 229 -6.81 -13.61 0.86
N LEU A 230 -7.02 -12.87 -0.23
CA LEU A 230 -7.95 -11.75 -0.27
C LEU A 230 -9.38 -12.16 -0.68
N ILE A 231 -9.55 -13.39 -1.19
CA ILE A 231 -10.83 -13.93 -1.67
C ILE A 231 -11.48 -14.80 -0.58
N ASP A 232 -10.68 -15.52 0.18
CA ASP A 232 -11.10 -16.42 1.27
C ASP A 232 -11.62 -15.65 2.50
#